data_0aef6239a5148b987910c573a70eb0d6
#
_entry.id   0aef6239a5148b987910c573a70eb0d6
#
_cell.length_a   1.000
_cell.length_b   1.000
_cell.length_c   1.000
_cell.angle_alpha   90.00
_cell.angle_beta   90.00
_cell.angle_gamma   90.00
#
_symmetry.space_group_name_H-M   'P 1'
#
loop_
_entity.id
_entity.type
_entity.pdbx_description
1 polymer ?
#
loop_
_entity_poly.entity_id
_entity_poly.type
_entity_poly.pdbx_seq_one_letter_code
_entity_poly.pdbx_strand_id
1 'polypeptide(L)'
;RTMAALRGDQYVKLPSPSKALGMQRTGVRHSVPQGQDREQVKQIVNALCRHHQLRAAAIALLARATGMRLREAILADLPRLSREADGIGRINIQDGTKGGRAGASAPRWIAVDDYVRDALALAEQASPAGSRNLIAPHESYLSLLQTIVRPARDILHAQNLKGFHELRAAYACERYEQITQHRSPINGGQCCQLDKNLDRQARRQISYELGHGRIDVVSAYIGGRI
;
A
#
# COMPACT_ATOMS: atom_id res chain seq x y z
N ARG A 1 -16.66 -1.67 22.66
CA ARG A 1 -15.54 -1.19 23.52
C ARG A 1 -15.77 0.24 23.99
N THR A 2 -16.18 1.17 23.11
CA THR A 2 -16.41 2.59 23.48
C THR A 2 -17.50 2.74 24.56
N MET A 3 -18.61 2.02 24.45
CA MET A 3 -19.69 2.05 25.43
C MET A 3 -19.28 1.44 26.78
N ALA A 4 -18.48 0.39 26.78
CA ALA A 4 -17.96 -0.21 28.02
C ALA A 4 -16.97 0.76 28.71
N ALA A 5 -16.11 1.44 27.94
CA ALA A 5 -15.22 2.47 28.48
C ALA A 5 -15.98 3.66 29.09
N LEU A 6 -17.08 4.10 28.44
CA LEU A 6 -17.94 5.16 28.96
C LEU A 6 -18.69 4.80 30.27
N ARG A 7 -18.93 3.50 30.49
CA ARG A 7 -19.54 2.97 31.71
C ARG A 7 -18.56 2.62 32.81
N GLY A 8 -17.24 2.73 32.56
CA GLY A 8 -16.22 2.30 33.50
C GLY A 8 -16.07 0.78 33.66
N ASP A 9 -16.72 0.00 32.80
CA ASP A 9 -16.68 -1.47 32.85
C ASP A 9 -15.39 -2.00 32.23
N GLN A 10 -14.37 -2.22 33.02
CA GLN A 10 -13.07 -2.75 32.56
C GLN A 10 -13.14 -4.21 32.08
N TYR A 11 -14.18 -4.94 32.42
CA TYR A 11 -14.27 -6.40 32.19
C TYR A 11 -15.22 -6.84 31.06
N VAL A 12 -15.94 -5.94 30.42
CA VAL A 12 -16.87 -6.29 29.35
C VAL A 12 -16.09 -6.59 28.06
N LYS A 13 -15.82 -7.85 27.81
CA LYS A 13 -15.31 -8.35 26.52
C LYS A 13 -16.48 -8.50 25.55
N LEU A 14 -16.78 -7.48 24.77
CA LEU A 14 -17.69 -7.63 23.65
C LEU A 14 -17.04 -8.54 22.59
N PRO A 15 -17.72 -9.62 22.16
CA PRO A 15 -17.24 -10.44 21.07
C PRO A 15 -17.08 -9.61 19.79
N SER A 16 -16.19 -10.01 18.89
CA SER A 16 -16.11 -9.35 17.58
C SER A 16 -17.46 -9.50 16.86
N PRO A 17 -17.88 -8.54 16.01
CA PRO A 17 -19.13 -8.67 15.25
C PRO A 17 -19.23 -9.97 14.46
N SER A 18 -18.11 -10.47 13.92
CA SER A 18 -18.05 -11.75 13.23
C SER A 18 -18.36 -12.94 14.14
N LYS A 19 -17.90 -12.92 15.40
CA LYS A 19 -18.23 -13.96 16.39
C LYS A 19 -19.67 -13.84 16.88
N ALA A 20 -20.15 -12.62 17.11
CA ALA A 20 -21.50 -12.38 17.61
C ALA A 20 -22.60 -12.70 16.57
N LEU A 21 -22.31 -12.49 15.28
CA LEU A 21 -23.26 -12.64 14.18
C LEU A 21 -23.03 -13.92 13.36
N GLY A 22 -22.03 -14.73 13.68
CA GLY A 22 -21.66 -15.92 12.89
C GLY A 22 -21.15 -15.59 11.47
N MET A 23 -20.89 -14.32 11.18
CA MET A 23 -20.48 -13.86 9.84
C MET A 23 -18.97 -13.98 9.67
N GLN A 24 -18.52 -14.81 8.77
CA GLN A 24 -17.11 -14.82 8.35
C GLN A 24 -16.88 -13.79 7.23
N ARG A 25 -15.93 -12.89 7.44
CA ARG A 25 -15.42 -12.05 6.34
C ARG A 25 -14.57 -12.90 5.42
N THR A 26 -14.98 -13.02 4.18
CA THR A 26 -14.09 -13.54 3.14
C THR A 26 -12.94 -12.54 2.95
N GLY A 27 -11.71 -12.94 3.26
CA GLY A 27 -10.51 -12.13 3.02
C GLY A 27 -10.08 -12.11 1.56
N VAL A 28 -11.00 -12.37 0.64
CA VAL A 28 -10.73 -12.47 -0.80
C VAL A 28 -11.26 -11.23 -1.51
N ARG A 29 -10.47 -10.68 -2.42
CA ARG A 29 -10.89 -9.57 -3.26
C ARG A 29 -11.77 -10.08 -4.42
N HIS A 30 -12.89 -9.39 -4.64
CA HIS A 30 -13.85 -9.71 -5.70
C HIS A 30 -13.98 -8.62 -6.78
N SER A 31 -13.27 -7.51 -6.65
CA SER A 31 -13.29 -6.42 -7.63
C SER A 31 -11.88 -6.12 -8.13
N VAL A 32 -11.74 -5.93 -9.43
CA VAL A 32 -10.49 -5.52 -10.06
C VAL A 32 -9.98 -4.24 -9.39
N PRO A 33 -8.72 -4.16 -8.96
CA PRO A 33 -8.18 -2.93 -8.39
C PRO A 33 -8.06 -1.85 -9.45
N GLN A 34 -8.36 -0.62 -9.04
CA GLN A 34 -8.18 0.55 -9.87
C GLN A 34 -6.70 0.98 -9.87
N GLY A 35 -6.28 1.71 -10.91
CA GLY A 35 -4.90 2.20 -11.02
C GLY A 35 -3.88 1.11 -11.40
N GLN A 36 -4.31 0.07 -12.12
CA GLN A 36 -3.39 -0.92 -12.65
C GLN A 36 -2.56 -0.37 -13.81
N ASP A 37 -3.20 0.37 -14.71
CA ASP A 37 -2.53 1.08 -15.78
C ASP A 37 -1.66 2.21 -15.22
N ARG A 38 -0.36 2.13 -15.48
CA ARG A 38 0.62 3.13 -15.04
C ARG A 38 0.37 4.51 -15.68
N GLU A 39 -0.14 4.55 -16.92
CA GLU A 39 -0.47 5.81 -17.58
C GLU A 39 -1.69 6.49 -16.91
N GLN A 40 -2.71 5.73 -16.55
CA GLN A 40 -3.81 6.24 -15.73
C GLN A 40 -3.31 6.81 -14.39
N VAL A 41 -2.39 6.11 -13.73
CA VAL A 41 -1.82 6.59 -12.47
C VAL A 41 -1.03 7.89 -12.67
N LYS A 42 -0.29 8.01 -13.76
CA LYS A 42 0.39 9.25 -14.14
C LYS A 42 -0.57 10.41 -14.33
N GLN A 43 -1.71 10.18 -14.97
CA GLN A 43 -2.78 11.20 -15.09
C GLN A 43 -3.34 11.61 -13.72
N ILE A 44 -3.53 10.66 -12.80
CA ILE A 44 -3.96 10.92 -11.42
C ILE A 44 -2.92 11.77 -10.68
N VAL A 45 -1.63 11.40 -10.76
CA VAL A 45 -0.52 12.15 -10.17
C VAL A 45 -0.49 13.57 -10.71
N ASN A 46 -0.60 13.74 -12.03
CA ASN A 46 -0.65 15.05 -12.67
C ASN A 46 -1.86 15.88 -12.23
N ALA A 47 -3.03 15.25 -12.03
CA ALA A 47 -4.20 15.93 -11.50
C ALA A 47 -3.97 16.42 -10.06
N LEU A 48 -3.39 15.59 -9.19
CA LEU A 48 -3.02 15.99 -7.83
C LEU A 48 -2.02 17.15 -7.83
N CYS A 49 -1.00 17.12 -8.70
CA CYS A 49 -0.02 18.21 -8.83
C CYS A 49 -0.67 19.52 -9.28
N ARG A 50 -1.57 19.49 -10.25
CA ARG A 50 -2.33 20.66 -10.73
C ARG A 50 -3.19 21.29 -9.63
N HIS A 51 -3.65 20.50 -8.68
CA HIS A 51 -4.40 20.94 -7.51
C HIS A 51 -3.49 21.26 -6.30
N HIS A 52 -2.19 21.46 -6.51
CA HIS A 52 -1.21 21.74 -5.46
C HIS A 52 -1.13 20.68 -4.35
N GLN A 53 -1.51 19.43 -4.65
CA GLN A 53 -1.50 18.29 -3.72
C GLN A 53 -0.24 17.41 -3.94
N LEU A 54 0.95 18.03 -4.01
CA LEU A 54 2.20 17.35 -4.36
C LEU A 54 2.52 16.18 -3.39
N ARG A 55 2.29 16.37 -2.09
CA ARG A 55 2.49 15.29 -1.09
C ARG A 55 1.54 14.11 -1.31
N ALA A 56 0.28 14.38 -1.69
CA ALA A 56 -0.67 13.32 -2.02
C ALA A 56 -0.29 12.59 -3.31
N ALA A 57 0.22 13.31 -4.31
CA ALA A 57 0.76 12.74 -5.54
C ALA A 57 1.94 11.79 -5.26
N ALA A 58 2.87 12.20 -4.41
CA ALA A 58 3.99 11.37 -3.97
C ALA A 58 3.52 10.10 -3.23
N ILE A 59 2.56 10.24 -2.30
CA ILE A 59 1.96 9.09 -1.60
C ILE A 59 1.33 8.12 -2.59
N ALA A 60 0.59 8.61 -3.58
CA ALA A 60 -0.05 7.78 -4.59
C ALA A 60 0.98 7.01 -5.41
N LEU A 61 2.01 7.70 -5.90
CA LEU A 61 3.04 7.07 -6.72
C LEU A 61 3.89 6.06 -5.92
N LEU A 62 4.28 6.38 -4.68
CA LEU A 62 4.96 5.43 -3.79
C LEU A 62 4.11 4.19 -3.53
N ALA A 63 2.82 4.35 -3.22
CA ALA A 63 1.92 3.22 -2.99
C ALA A 63 1.81 2.31 -4.23
N ARG A 64 1.77 2.90 -5.44
CA ARG A 64 1.69 2.15 -6.70
C ARG A 64 3.00 1.50 -7.09
N ALA A 65 4.13 2.16 -6.91
CA ALA A 65 5.43 1.67 -7.33
C ALA A 65 6.02 0.62 -6.38
N THR A 66 5.70 0.68 -5.09
CA THR A 66 6.35 -0.14 -4.06
C THR A 66 5.39 -0.99 -3.23
N GLY A 67 4.09 -0.83 -3.43
CA GLY A 67 3.09 -1.48 -2.60
C GLY A 67 3.05 -0.97 -1.15
N MET A 68 3.59 0.19 -0.83
CA MET A 68 3.51 0.80 0.50
C MET A 68 2.07 1.03 0.93
N ARG A 69 1.80 0.85 2.24
CA ARG A 69 0.57 1.36 2.85
C ARG A 69 0.63 2.88 2.95
N LEU A 70 -0.54 3.54 3.05
CA LEU A 70 -0.62 4.99 3.24
C LEU A 70 0.35 5.50 4.33
N ARG A 71 0.35 4.86 5.49
CA ARG A 71 1.23 5.25 6.60
C ARG A 71 2.71 5.03 6.29
N GLU A 72 3.04 3.96 5.58
CA GLU A 72 4.41 3.64 5.18
C GLU A 72 4.93 4.68 4.18
N ALA A 73 4.11 5.06 3.18
CA ALA A 73 4.46 6.10 2.21
C ALA A 73 4.63 7.49 2.85
N ILE A 74 3.78 7.82 3.83
CA ILE A 74 3.88 9.11 4.54
C ILE A 74 5.14 9.19 5.42
N LEU A 75 5.50 8.11 6.11
CA LEU A 75 6.58 8.08 7.11
C LEU A 75 7.90 7.55 6.54
N ALA A 76 7.98 7.26 5.25
CA ALA A 76 9.17 6.75 4.59
C ALA A 76 10.37 7.69 4.81
N ASP A 77 11.49 7.17 5.26
CA ASP A 77 12.77 7.91 5.34
C ASP A 77 13.35 8.04 3.93
N LEU A 78 12.94 9.10 3.21
CA LEU A 78 13.26 9.30 1.80
C LEU A 78 14.77 9.33 1.53
N PRO A 79 15.60 10.10 2.26
CA PRO A 79 17.05 10.10 2.05
C PRO A 79 17.71 8.73 2.24
N ARG A 80 17.16 7.88 3.11
CA ARG A 80 17.64 6.50 3.28
C ARG A 80 17.25 5.63 2.10
N LEU A 81 15.98 5.71 1.67
CA LEU A 81 15.47 4.93 0.54
C LEU A 81 16.20 5.27 -0.75
N SER A 82 16.48 6.54 -1.01
CA SER A 82 17.25 6.96 -2.20
C SER A 82 18.66 6.43 -2.18
N ARG A 83 19.36 6.50 -1.03
CA ARG A 83 20.70 5.89 -0.90
C ARG A 83 20.68 4.37 -1.09
N GLU A 84 19.67 3.68 -0.58
CA GLU A 84 19.49 2.24 -0.79
C GLU A 84 19.22 1.93 -2.28
N ALA A 85 18.37 2.73 -2.93
CA ALA A 85 18.06 2.60 -4.35
C ALA A 85 19.30 2.75 -5.24
N ASP A 86 20.15 3.73 -4.94
CA ASP A 86 21.36 4.01 -5.71
C ASP A 86 22.49 3.01 -5.41
N GLY A 87 22.64 2.64 -4.14
CA GLY A 87 23.74 1.80 -3.71
C GLY A 87 23.58 0.31 -4.04
N ILE A 88 22.38 -0.23 -3.86
CA ILE A 88 22.15 -1.69 -3.99
C ILE A 88 20.98 -2.05 -4.93
N GLY A 89 20.33 -1.08 -5.57
CA GLY A 89 19.20 -1.33 -6.46
C GLY A 89 17.96 -1.90 -5.76
N ARG A 90 17.85 -1.75 -4.44
CA ARG A 90 16.74 -2.22 -3.62
C ARG A 90 16.47 -1.23 -2.48
N ILE A 91 15.21 -1.14 -2.05
CA ILE A 91 14.82 -0.34 -0.89
C ILE A 91 14.17 -1.21 0.19
N ASN A 92 14.46 -0.91 1.46
CA ASN A 92 13.87 -1.61 2.59
C ASN A 92 12.79 -0.76 3.27
N ILE A 93 11.53 -1.19 3.17
CA ILE A 93 10.40 -0.49 3.79
C ILE A 93 10.32 -0.85 5.27
N GLN A 94 10.72 0.08 6.13
CA GLN A 94 10.80 -0.10 7.60
C GLN A 94 9.89 0.88 8.35
N ASP A 95 9.75 2.11 7.83
CA ASP A 95 9.08 3.20 8.52
C ASP A 95 7.56 3.08 8.39
N GLY A 96 6.83 3.47 9.42
CA GLY A 96 5.36 3.40 9.42
C GLY A 96 4.75 1.99 9.41
N THR A 97 5.58 0.94 9.46
CA THR A 97 5.12 -0.46 9.48
C THR A 97 4.35 -0.78 10.75
N LYS A 98 3.42 -1.73 10.64
CA LYS A 98 2.65 -2.22 11.80
C LYS A 98 3.57 -3.04 12.69
N GLY A 99 3.92 -2.49 13.86
CA GLY A 99 4.88 -3.10 14.78
C GLY A 99 6.13 -2.23 15.02
N GLY A 100 6.30 -1.14 14.25
CA GLY A 100 7.42 -0.20 14.40
C GLY A 100 8.78 -0.77 14.00
N ARG A 101 9.85 0.04 14.12
CA ARG A 101 11.24 -0.39 13.85
C ARG A 101 11.72 -1.49 14.80
N ALA A 102 11.21 -1.51 16.03
CA ALA A 102 11.58 -2.49 17.05
C ALA A 102 10.74 -3.77 16.99
N GLY A 103 9.63 -3.77 16.26
CA GLY A 103 8.88 -4.98 15.98
C GLY A 103 9.70 -5.85 15.03
N ALA A 104 9.74 -7.15 15.25
CA ALA A 104 10.42 -8.14 14.43
C ALA A 104 9.84 -8.27 13.01
N SER A 105 9.58 -7.15 12.35
CA SER A 105 9.21 -7.12 10.94
C SER A 105 10.43 -7.56 10.14
N ALA A 106 10.33 -8.71 9.51
CA ALA A 106 11.33 -9.14 8.56
C ALA A 106 11.60 -8.01 7.54
N PRO A 107 12.85 -7.79 7.13
CA PRO A 107 13.20 -6.80 6.13
C PRO A 107 12.32 -6.95 4.88
N ARG A 108 11.78 -5.84 4.37
CA ARG A 108 10.92 -5.80 3.18
C ARG A 108 11.68 -5.14 2.03
N TRP A 109 12.47 -5.94 1.35
CA TRP A 109 13.26 -5.46 0.21
C TRP A 109 12.42 -5.46 -1.06
N ILE A 110 12.29 -4.29 -1.68
CA ILE A 110 11.65 -4.08 -2.98
C ILE A 110 12.75 -3.75 -3.99
N ALA A 111 12.73 -4.43 -5.12
CA ALA A 111 13.63 -4.12 -6.23
C ALA A 111 13.28 -2.74 -6.81
N VAL A 112 14.30 -1.98 -7.18
CA VAL A 112 14.16 -0.64 -7.74
C VAL A 112 14.25 -0.72 -9.25
N ASP A 113 13.17 -0.35 -9.92
CA ASP A 113 13.12 -0.02 -11.35
C ASP A 113 13.00 1.50 -11.54
N ASP A 114 12.94 1.96 -12.78
CA ASP A 114 12.80 3.40 -13.09
C ASP A 114 11.52 3.98 -12.51
N TYR A 115 10.44 3.19 -12.45
CA TYR A 115 9.18 3.64 -11.87
C TYR A 115 9.26 3.86 -10.36
N VAL A 116 10.04 3.05 -9.65
CA VAL A 116 10.34 3.27 -8.22
C VAL A 116 11.24 4.49 -8.05
N ARG A 117 12.23 4.72 -8.94
CA ARG A 117 13.07 5.92 -8.93
C ARG A 117 12.26 7.20 -9.11
N ASP A 118 11.34 7.22 -10.08
CA ASP A 118 10.43 8.34 -10.31
C ASP A 118 9.57 8.63 -9.07
N ALA A 119 9.09 7.56 -8.40
CA ALA A 119 8.30 7.69 -7.19
C ALA A 119 9.11 8.28 -6.02
N LEU A 120 10.38 7.88 -5.86
CA LEU A 120 11.27 8.43 -4.85
C LEU A 120 11.62 9.89 -5.16
N ALA A 121 11.94 10.21 -6.40
CA ALA A 121 12.25 11.57 -6.83
C ALA A 121 11.08 12.55 -6.58
N LEU A 122 9.85 12.14 -6.95
CA LEU A 122 8.65 12.93 -6.65
C LEU A 122 8.43 13.09 -5.14
N ALA A 123 8.70 12.04 -4.35
CA ALA A 123 8.54 12.10 -2.90
C ALA A 123 9.57 13.01 -2.24
N GLU A 124 10.81 13.02 -2.70
CA GLU A 124 11.84 13.96 -2.25
C GLU A 124 11.47 15.40 -2.60
N GLN A 125 11.01 15.65 -3.82
CA GLN A 125 10.52 16.96 -4.23
C GLN A 125 9.32 17.43 -3.39
N ALA A 126 8.44 16.51 -2.99
CA ALA A 126 7.26 16.81 -2.19
C ALA A 126 7.55 16.92 -0.69
N SER A 127 8.72 16.48 -0.24
CA SER A 127 9.11 16.50 1.17
C SER A 127 9.25 17.93 1.66
N PRO A 128 8.62 18.29 2.79
CA PRO A 128 8.78 19.63 3.35
C PRO A 128 10.22 19.89 3.78
N ALA A 129 10.64 21.15 3.67
CA ALA A 129 11.99 21.56 4.08
C ALA A 129 12.28 21.13 5.53
N GLY A 130 13.45 20.55 5.76
CA GLY A 130 13.87 20.03 7.07
C GLY A 130 13.22 18.72 7.49
N SER A 131 12.42 18.09 6.62
CA SER A 131 11.83 16.76 6.87
C SER A 131 12.60 15.65 6.14
N ARG A 132 12.53 14.45 6.71
CA ARG A 132 13.02 13.22 6.05
C ARG A 132 11.91 12.42 5.39
N ASN A 133 10.66 12.84 5.54
CA ASN A 133 9.46 12.17 5.04
C ASN A 133 8.43 13.20 4.59
N LEU A 134 7.19 12.79 4.35
CA LEU A 134 6.16 13.69 3.84
C LEU A 134 5.42 14.49 4.93
N ILE A 135 5.85 14.45 6.19
CA ILE A 135 5.30 15.25 7.29
C ILE A 135 6.21 16.45 7.56
N ALA A 136 5.66 17.66 7.63
CA ALA A 136 6.43 18.84 7.98
C ALA A 136 6.91 18.78 9.45
N PRO A 137 8.04 19.43 9.80
CA PRO A 137 8.62 19.36 11.14
C PRO A 137 7.63 19.69 12.29
N HIS A 138 6.69 20.60 12.04
CA HIS A 138 5.67 21.02 13.02
C HIS A 138 4.28 20.42 12.77
N GLU A 139 4.18 19.44 11.87
CA GLU A 139 2.93 18.80 11.49
C GLU A 139 2.79 17.43 12.17
N SER A 140 1.60 17.13 12.71
CA SER A 140 1.30 15.79 13.18
C SER A 140 0.83 14.89 12.03
N TYR A 141 1.00 13.58 12.19
CA TYR A 141 0.44 12.60 11.25
C TYR A 141 -1.08 12.79 11.05
N LEU A 142 -1.81 13.09 12.12
CA LEU A 142 -3.25 13.31 12.05
C LEU A 142 -3.60 14.58 11.26
N SER A 143 -2.83 15.65 11.45
CA SER A 143 -2.98 16.88 10.68
C SER A 143 -2.80 16.61 9.19
N LEU A 144 -1.72 15.91 8.78
CA LEU A 144 -1.49 15.55 7.39
C LEU A 144 -2.67 14.72 6.81
N LEU A 145 -3.21 13.79 7.57
CA LEU A 145 -4.39 13.03 7.11
C LEU A 145 -5.60 13.94 6.84
N GLN A 146 -5.81 14.97 7.66
CA GLN A 146 -6.93 15.89 7.52
C GLN A 146 -6.72 16.92 6.40
N THR A 147 -5.52 17.46 6.28
CA THR A 147 -5.23 18.58 5.38
C THR A 147 -4.75 18.16 3.99
N ILE A 148 -4.15 17.00 3.87
CA ILE A 148 -3.59 16.50 2.60
C ILE A 148 -4.35 15.27 2.09
N VAL A 149 -4.45 14.22 2.92
CA VAL A 149 -5.00 12.95 2.44
C VAL A 149 -6.51 13.02 2.21
N ARG A 150 -7.25 13.71 3.09
CA ARG A 150 -8.71 13.82 2.96
C ARG A 150 -9.12 14.64 1.73
N PRO A 151 -8.60 15.86 1.49
CA PRO A 151 -8.91 16.60 0.26
C PRO A 151 -8.47 15.88 -1.02
N ALA A 152 -7.31 15.20 -1.00
CA ALA A 152 -6.84 14.45 -2.15
C ALA A 152 -7.80 13.33 -2.57
N ARG A 153 -8.59 12.77 -1.65
CA ARG A 153 -9.58 11.71 -1.98
C ARG A 153 -10.63 12.17 -2.97
N ASP A 154 -11.06 13.42 -2.90
CA ASP A 154 -12.06 13.96 -3.84
C ASP A 154 -11.49 14.01 -5.25
N ILE A 155 -10.21 14.39 -5.39
CA ILE A 155 -9.49 14.37 -6.66
C ILE A 155 -9.32 12.92 -7.16
N LEU A 156 -8.96 11.97 -6.27
CA LEU A 156 -8.85 10.57 -6.63
C LEU A 156 -10.19 10.01 -7.12
N HIS A 157 -11.28 10.31 -6.43
CA HIS A 157 -12.62 9.87 -6.82
C HIS A 157 -13.05 10.44 -8.18
N ALA A 158 -12.74 11.71 -8.46
CA ALA A 158 -12.98 12.33 -9.77
C ALA A 158 -12.19 11.64 -10.91
N GLN A 159 -11.07 10.97 -10.57
CA GLN A 159 -10.27 10.17 -11.48
C GLN A 159 -10.60 8.66 -11.42
N ASN A 160 -11.77 8.31 -10.87
CA ASN A 160 -12.23 6.93 -10.69
C ASN A 160 -11.28 6.05 -9.86
N LEU A 161 -10.58 6.61 -8.88
CA LEU A 161 -9.77 5.87 -7.91
C LEU A 161 -10.38 5.97 -6.51
N LYS A 162 -10.83 4.85 -5.94
CA LYS A 162 -11.46 4.80 -4.60
C LYS A 162 -10.54 5.21 -3.47
N GLY A 163 -9.23 5.15 -3.66
CA GLY A 163 -8.26 5.59 -2.69
C GLY A 163 -6.90 4.90 -2.82
N PHE A 164 -5.96 5.31 -1.99
CA PHE A 164 -4.55 4.85 -2.06
C PHE A 164 -4.38 3.33 -1.89
N HIS A 165 -5.32 2.65 -1.24
CA HIS A 165 -5.24 1.18 -1.06
C HIS A 165 -5.43 0.41 -2.38
N GLU A 166 -6.16 0.98 -3.34
CA GLU A 166 -6.30 0.43 -4.69
C GLU A 166 -4.95 0.33 -5.40
N LEU A 167 -4.11 1.36 -5.25
CA LEU A 167 -2.78 1.41 -5.86
C LEU A 167 -1.85 0.31 -5.33
N ARG A 168 -1.95 0.00 -4.03
CA ARG A 168 -1.22 -1.13 -3.44
C ARG A 168 -1.74 -2.48 -3.97
N ALA A 169 -3.04 -2.61 -4.20
CA ALA A 169 -3.60 -3.82 -4.81
C ALA A 169 -3.19 -3.94 -6.28
N ALA A 170 -3.15 -2.83 -7.02
CA ALA A 170 -2.65 -2.78 -8.38
C ALA A 170 -1.17 -3.20 -8.47
N TYR A 171 -0.32 -2.73 -7.52
CA TYR A 171 1.05 -3.22 -7.38
C TYR A 171 1.10 -4.75 -7.22
N ALA A 172 0.28 -5.31 -6.34
CA ALA A 172 0.27 -6.75 -6.11
C ALA A 172 -0.14 -7.56 -7.34
N CYS A 173 -1.12 -7.08 -8.13
CA CYS A 173 -1.52 -7.69 -9.39
C CYS A 173 -0.38 -7.66 -10.41
N GLU A 174 0.25 -6.51 -10.59
CA GLU A 174 1.38 -6.35 -11.52
C GLU A 174 2.57 -7.25 -11.12
N ARG A 175 2.90 -7.30 -9.82
CA ARG A 175 3.96 -8.21 -9.34
C ARG A 175 3.64 -9.67 -9.59
N TYR A 176 2.39 -10.08 -9.40
CA TYR A 176 1.96 -11.43 -9.72
C TYR A 176 2.16 -11.75 -11.20
N GLU A 177 1.75 -10.85 -12.08
CA GLU A 177 1.88 -10.98 -13.53
C GLU A 177 3.35 -11.00 -13.99
N GLN A 178 4.20 -10.18 -13.37
CA GLN A 178 5.65 -10.18 -13.63
C GLN A 178 6.33 -11.51 -13.23
N ILE A 179 5.93 -12.10 -12.10
CA ILE A 179 6.54 -13.34 -11.60
C ILE A 179 6.01 -14.56 -12.37
N THR A 180 4.72 -14.59 -12.65
CA THR A 180 4.08 -15.77 -13.21
C THR A 180 3.95 -15.73 -14.73
N GLN A 181 4.09 -14.55 -15.36
CA GLN A 181 3.77 -14.29 -16.77
C GLN A 181 2.30 -14.60 -17.11
N HIS A 182 1.42 -14.65 -16.09
CA HIS A 182 -0.02 -14.88 -16.23
C HIS A 182 -0.78 -13.78 -15.50
N ARG A 183 -1.96 -13.45 -16.00
CA ARG A 183 -2.84 -12.48 -15.32
C ARG A 183 -3.15 -12.94 -13.89
N SER A 184 -3.24 -11.98 -12.98
CA SER A 184 -3.67 -12.27 -11.63
C SER A 184 -5.11 -12.81 -11.61
N PRO A 185 -5.50 -13.64 -10.64
CA PRO A 185 -6.85 -14.23 -10.57
C PRO A 185 -7.96 -13.20 -10.69
N ILE A 186 -7.80 -12.05 -10.02
CA ILE A 186 -8.81 -10.97 -10.09
C ILE A 186 -8.92 -10.33 -11.47
N ASN A 187 -7.86 -10.43 -12.29
CA ASN A 187 -7.81 -9.93 -13.67
C ASN A 187 -8.22 -11.02 -14.70
N GLY A 188 -8.88 -12.09 -14.24
CA GLY A 188 -9.34 -13.17 -15.08
C GLY A 188 -8.28 -14.24 -15.38
N GLY A 189 -7.17 -14.25 -14.64
CA GLY A 189 -6.17 -15.30 -14.76
C GLY A 189 -6.71 -16.66 -14.30
N GLN A 190 -6.53 -17.68 -15.14
CA GLN A 190 -6.97 -19.05 -14.84
C GLN A 190 -5.88 -19.77 -14.04
N CYS A 191 -6.01 -19.79 -12.72
CA CYS A 191 -5.04 -20.47 -11.84
C CYS A 191 -4.96 -21.99 -12.06
N CYS A 192 -5.97 -22.61 -12.68
CA CYS A 192 -5.92 -24.04 -13.02
C CYS A 192 -4.91 -24.39 -14.12
N GLN A 193 -4.53 -23.42 -14.95
CA GLN A 193 -3.52 -23.59 -16.00
C GLN A 193 -2.10 -23.27 -15.53
N LEU A 194 -1.96 -22.68 -14.35
CA LEU A 194 -0.66 -22.31 -13.79
C LEU A 194 -0.14 -23.42 -12.85
N ASP A 195 1.16 -23.67 -12.91
CA ASP A 195 1.82 -24.54 -11.93
C ASP A 195 1.54 -24.04 -10.51
N LYS A 196 1.03 -24.95 -9.65
CA LYS A 196 0.69 -24.66 -8.25
C LYS A 196 1.89 -24.14 -7.45
N ASN A 197 3.11 -24.58 -7.80
CA ASN A 197 4.32 -24.13 -7.13
C ASN A 197 4.66 -22.69 -7.52
N LEU A 198 4.51 -22.35 -8.81
CA LEU A 198 4.75 -20.99 -9.30
C LEU A 198 3.73 -19.99 -8.70
N ASP A 199 2.43 -20.31 -8.66
CA ASP A 199 1.43 -19.50 -7.98
C ASP A 199 1.77 -19.30 -6.49
N ARG A 200 2.14 -20.39 -5.80
CA ARG A 200 2.51 -20.32 -4.38
C ARG A 200 3.77 -19.48 -4.17
N GLN A 201 4.76 -19.59 -5.05
CA GLN A 201 5.99 -18.79 -5.00
C GLN A 201 5.68 -17.31 -5.21
N ALA A 202 4.87 -16.96 -6.23
CA ALA A 202 4.46 -15.59 -6.49
C ALA A 202 3.72 -14.98 -5.30
N ARG A 203 2.74 -15.70 -4.73
CA ARG A 203 2.01 -15.26 -3.55
C ARG A 203 2.93 -15.09 -2.33
N ARG A 204 3.91 -15.97 -2.15
CA ARG A 204 4.90 -15.84 -1.06
C ARG A 204 5.74 -14.58 -1.23
N GLN A 205 6.24 -14.34 -2.43
CA GLN A 205 7.03 -13.15 -2.76
C GLN A 205 6.22 -11.86 -2.51
N ILE A 206 4.99 -11.80 -3.03
CA ILE A 206 4.09 -10.65 -2.83
C ILE A 206 3.75 -10.46 -1.36
N SER A 207 3.46 -11.55 -0.62
CA SER A 207 3.21 -11.48 0.82
C SER A 207 4.37 -10.84 1.58
N TYR A 208 5.60 -11.19 1.20
CA TYR A 208 6.82 -10.63 1.75
C TYR A 208 6.96 -9.15 1.39
N GLU A 209 6.84 -8.79 0.11
CA GLU A 209 6.92 -7.41 -0.39
C GLU A 209 5.84 -6.51 0.22
N LEU A 210 4.67 -7.05 0.53
CA LEU A 210 3.59 -6.35 1.22
C LEU A 210 3.71 -6.37 2.76
N GLY A 211 4.69 -7.06 3.34
CA GLY A 211 4.89 -7.13 4.79
C GLY A 211 3.76 -7.82 5.54
N HIS A 212 3.22 -8.91 4.99
CA HIS A 212 2.17 -9.69 5.64
C HIS A 212 2.68 -10.94 6.35
N GLY A 213 3.76 -11.55 5.87
CA GLY A 213 4.31 -12.80 6.41
C GLY A 213 3.41 -14.04 6.23
N ARG A 214 2.21 -13.89 5.63
CA ARG A 214 1.25 -14.96 5.41
C ARG A 214 0.70 -14.89 3.98
N ILE A 215 0.69 -16.04 3.30
CA ILE A 215 0.30 -16.16 1.89
C ILE A 215 -1.21 -15.96 1.68
N ASP A 216 -2.04 -16.41 2.62
CA ASP A 216 -3.50 -16.31 2.56
C ASP A 216 -4.00 -14.87 2.40
N VAL A 217 -3.31 -13.92 3.04
CA VAL A 217 -3.67 -12.49 2.97
C VAL A 217 -3.51 -11.89 1.57
N VAL A 218 -2.69 -12.49 0.70
CA VAL A 218 -2.48 -11.99 -0.66
C VAL A 218 -3.77 -12.06 -1.49
N SER A 219 -4.66 -13.00 -1.18
CA SER A 219 -5.98 -13.10 -1.81
C SER A 219 -6.84 -11.85 -1.64
N ALA A 220 -6.58 -11.02 -0.61
CA ALA A 220 -7.23 -9.73 -0.41
C ALA A 220 -6.79 -8.65 -1.43
N TYR A 221 -5.76 -8.91 -2.22
CA TYR A 221 -5.23 -8.01 -3.24
C TYR A 221 -5.45 -8.53 -4.65
N ILE A 222 -5.09 -9.79 -4.91
CA ILE A 222 -5.06 -10.37 -6.26
C ILE A 222 -6.22 -11.35 -6.55
N GLY A 223 -7.13 -11.53 -5.61
CA GLY A 223 -8.21 -12.53 -5.71
C GLY A 223 -7.83 -13.91 -5.17
N GLY A 224 -8.85 -14.75 -5.02
CA GLY A 224 -8.70 -16.14 -4.60
C GLY A 224 -8.10 -17.02 -5.69
N ARG A 225 -7.74 -18.25 -5.35
CA ARG A 225 -7.56 -19.31 -6.34
C ARG A 225 -8.94 -19.72 -6.86
N ILE A 226 -9.13 -19.68 -8.15
CA ILE A 226 -10.29 -20.21 -8.85
C ILE A 226 -9.93 -21.60 -9.35
#